data_768ae5052f203136934e70f948f17482
#
_entry.id   768ae5052f203136934e70f948f17482
#
_cell.length_a   1.000
_cell.length_b   1.000
_cell.length_c   1.000
_cell.angle_alpha   90.00
_cell.angle_beta   90.00
_cell.angle_gamma   90.00
#
_symmetry.space_group_name_H-M   'P 1'
#
loop_
_entity.id
_entity.type
_entity.pdbx_description
1 polymer ?
#
loop_
_entity_poly.entity_id
_entity_poly.type
_entity_poly.pdbx_seq_one_letter_code
_entity_poly.pdbx_strand_id
1 'polypeptide(L)'
;MAKAKFERTKPHCNIGTIGHVDHGRTTLTAAITKVLAERVPGNVVENFEDIDKAPEERERGITISTAHVEYQTERRHYAHVDCPGHADYGKNMITGAAQMDGAILVVAATDGVMAQTKEHILLSRQVGVPYIVVFMNKCDMVDDEELLELVEMEIREVLSEYDFPGDDTPIIQEIGRAHV
;
A
#
# COMPACT_ATOMS: atom_id res chain seq x y z
N MET A 1 -11.54 -37.11 -0.68
CA MET A 1 -10.26 -36.61 -1.20
C MET A 1 -9.67 -35.66 -0.16
N ALA A 2 -8.51 -36.02 0.42
CA ALA A 2 -7.83 -35.17 1.39
C ALA A 2 -7.34 -33.92 0.64
N LYS A 3 -7.66 -32.71 1.13
CA LYS A 3 -7.08 -31.47 0.62
C LYS A 3 -5.56 -31.56 0.79
N ALA A 4 -4.81 -31.38 -0.28
CA ALA A 4 -3.36 -31.30 -0.22
C ALA A 4 -2.98 -30.22 0.80
N LYS A 5 -2.13 -30.58 1.76
CA LYS A 5 -1.63 -29.67 2.77
C LYS A 5 -0.73 -28.67 2.05
N PHE A 6 -1.07 -27.40 2.07
CA PHE A 6 -0.24 -26.34 1.51
C PHE A 6 1.07 -26.26 2.31
N GLU A 7 2.17 -26.69 1.73
CA GLU A 7 3.49 -26.56 2.34
C GLU A 7 4.07 -25.19 1.99
N ARG A 8 4.24 -24.36 3.01
CA ARG A 8 4.91 -23.06 2.87
C ARG A 8 6.41 -23.30 2.69
N THR A 9 6.90 -23.11 1.48
CA THR A 9 8.32 -23.26 1.14
C THR A 9 9.14 -22.00 1.39
N LYS A 10 8.48 -20.85 1.60
CA LYS A 10 9.12 -19.54 1.83
C LYS A 10 8.56 -18.88 3.10
N PRO A 11 9.36 -18.05 3.80
CA PRO A 11 8.85 -17.20 4.87
C PRO A 11 7.69 -16.35 4.37
N HIS A 12 6.66 -16.19 5.20
CA HIS A 12 5.45 -15.45 4.88
C HIS A 12 5.47 -14.08 5.56
N CYS A 13 4.90 -13.08 4.90
CA CYS A 13 4.74 -11.73 5.44
C CYS A 13 3.39 -11.16 4.98
N ASN A 14 2.62 -10.65 5.92
CA ASN A 14 1.39 -9.92 5.65
C ASN A 14 1.73 -8.44 5.53
N ILE A 15 1.42 -7.85 4.39
CA ILE A 15 1.63 -6.42 4.16
C ILE A 15 0.35 -5.79 3.64
N GLY A 16 0.29 -4.48 3.63
CA GLY A 16 -0.83 -3.80 3.01
C GLY A 16 -0.52 -2.38 2.61
N THR A 17 -1.33 -1.86 1.69
CA THR A 17 -1.30 -0.47 1.27
C THR A 17 -2.27 0.36 2.11
N ILE A 18 -1.78 1.48 2.60
CA ILE A 18 -2.53 2.50 3.36
C ILE A 18 -2.26 3.88 2.76
N GLY A 19 -3.10 4.84 3.06
CA GLY A 19 -2.93 6.22 2.60
C GLY A 19 -4.25 6.84 2.10
N HIS A 20 -4.17 8.08 1.64
CA HIS A 20 -5.33 8.83 1.17
C HIS A 20 -5.94 8.24 -0.11
N VAL A 21 -7.22 8.51 -0.35
CA VAL A 21 -7.90 8.18 -1.61
C VAL A 21 -7.18 8.86 -2.78
N ASP A 22 -7.19 8.25 -3.95
CA ASP A 22 -6.56 8.75 -5.20
C ASP A 22 -5.02 8.92 -5.18
N HIS A 23 -4.35 8.49 -4.11
CA HIS A 23 -2.88 8.47 -4.07
C HIS A 23 -2.23 7.31 -4.83
N GLY A 24 -3.04 6.35 -5.36
CA GLY A 24 -2.57 5.27 -6.24
C GLY A 24 -2.26 3.95 -5.55
N ARG A 25 -2.87 3.64 -4.41
CA ARG A 25 -2.67 2.38 -3.65
C ARG A 25 -3.01 1.14 -4.46
N THR A 26 -4.23 1.07 -4.99
CA THR A 26 -4.70 -0.06 -5.81
C THR A 26 -3.90 -0.19 -7.09
N THR A 27 -3.52 0.93 -7.70
CA THR A 27 -2.63 0.94 -8.88
C THR A 27 -1.25 0.37 -8.54
N LEU A 28 -0.68 0.73 -7.39
CA LEU A 28 0.59 0.17 -6.92
C LEU A 28 0.47 -1.35 -6.69
N THR A 29 -0.61 -1.80 -6.06
CA THR A 29 -0.86 -3.23 -5.81
C THR A 29 -0.94 -4.01 -7.12
N ALA A 30 -1.67 -3.51 -8.11
CA ALA A 30 -1.74 -4.11 -9.46
C ALA A 30 -0.36 -4.13 -10.15
N ALA A 31 0.40 -3.04 -10.08
CA ALA A 31 1.73 -2.93 -10.65
C ALA A 31 2.71 -3.95 -10.03
N ILE A 32 2.67 -4.15 -8.71
CA ILE A 32 3.49 -5.14 -8.02
C ILE A 32 3.21 -6.54 -8.56
N THR A 33 1.95 -6.94 -8.70
CA THR A 33 1.58 -8.27 -9.21
C THR A 33 2.05 -8.47 -10.64
N LYS A 34 1.90 -7.44 -11.49
CA LYS A 34 2.32 -7.46 -12.90
C LYS A 34 3.84 -7.65 -13.01
N VAL A 35 4.63 -6.83 -12.32
CA VAL A 35 6.10 -6.91 -12.35
C VAL A 35 6.60 -8.24 -11.81
N LEU A 36 6.00 -8.74 -10.74
CA LEU A 36 6.41 -10.01 -10.14
C LEU A 36 5.98 -11.21 -10.99
N ALA A 37 4.87 -11.15 -11.70
CA ALA A 37 4.47 -12.20 -12.64
C ALA A 37 5.47 -12.36 -13.80
N GLU A 38 6.07 -11.25 -14.26
CA GLU A 38 7.11 -11.26 -15.30
C GLU A 38 8.46 -11.79 -14.79
N ARG A 39 8.80 -11.53 -13.53
CA ARG A 39 10.13 -11.80 -12.96
C ARG A 39 10.24 -13.10 -12.17
N VAL A 40 9.14 -13.51 -11.54
CA VAL A 40 9.14 -14.66 -10.61
C VAL A 40 8.04 -15.64 -11.01
N PRO A 41 8.38 -16.85 -11.48
CA PRO A 41 7.40 -17.85 -11.88
C PRO A 41 6.43 -18.20 -10.74
N GLY A 42 5.17 -18.39 -11.11
CA GLY A 42 4.11 -18.79 -10.18
C GLY A 42 3.29 -17.62 -9.62
N ASN A 43 3.62 -16.37 -9.95
CA ASN A 43 2.78 -15.23 -9.67
C ASN A 43 1.71 -15.05 -10.77
N VAL A 44 0.55 -14.54 -10.34
CA VAL A 44 -0.57 -14.21 -11.23
C VAL A 44 -0.72 -12.69 -11.28
N VAL A 45 -1.03 -12.17 -12.46
CA VAL A 45 -1.33 -10.74 -12.62
C VAL A 45 -2.74 -10.48 -12.10
N GLU A 46 -2.87 -9.56 -11.16
CA GLU A 46 -4.16 -9.01 -10.74
C GLU A 46 -4.29 -7.60 -11.33
N ASN A 47 -5.29 -7.39 -12.16
CA ASN A 47 -5.55 -6.07 -12.73
C ASN A 47 -6.28 -5.19 -11.71
N PHE A 48 -6.27 -3.88 -11.92
CA PHE A 48 -6.99 -2.93 -11.08
C PHE A 48 -8.46 -3.32 -10.85
N GLU A 49 -9.15 -3.73 -11.92
CA GLU A 49 -10.55 -4.14 -11.89
C GLU A 49 -10.80 -5.47 -11.15
N ASP A 50 -9.75 -6.29 -11.01
CA ASP A 50 -9.80 -7.55 -10.27
C ASP A 50 -9.57 -7.34 -8.78
N ILE A 51 -8.93 -6.24 -8.40
CA ILE A 51 -8.70 -5.82 -7.01
C ILE A 51 -9.97 -5.12 -6.49
N ASP A 52 -10.44 -4.08 -7.18
CA ASP A 52 -11.68 -3.35 -6.86
C ASP A 52 -12.87 -4.01 -7.55
N LYS A 53 -13.43 -5.06 -6.93
CA LYS A 53 -14.44 -5.94 -7.54
C LYS A 53 -15.87 -5.44 -7.43
N ALA A 54 -16.19 -4.66 -6.40
CA ALA A 54 -17.56 -4.22 -6.17
C ALA A 54 -18.01 -3.21 -7.25
N PRO A 55 -19.25 -3.31 -7.74
CA PRO A 55 -19.78 -2.34 -8.73
C PRO A 55 -19.67 -0.89 -8.26
N GLU A 56 -19.88 -0.64 -6.97
CA GLU A 56 -19.79 0.68 -6.36
C GLU A 56 -18.33 1.19 -6.31
N GLU A 57 -17.35 0.31 -6.15
CA GLU A 57 -15.92 0.63 -6.18
C GLU A 57 -15.51 1.10 -7.58
N ARG A 58 -15.96 0.37 -8.60
CA ARG A 58 -15.70 0.70 -10.01
C ARG A 58 -16.36 2.00 -10.45
N GLU A 59 -17.61 2.23 -10.00
CA GLU A 59 -18.37 3.43 -10.38
C GLU A 59 -17.78 4.69 -9.75
N ARG A 60 -17.31 4.58 -8.49
CA ARG A 60 -16.77 5.72 -7.74
C ARG A 60 -15.26 5.86 -7.86
N GLY A 61 -14.54 4.86 -8.37
CA GLY A 61 -13.08 4.83 -8.45
C GLY A 61 -12.39 4.81 -7.06
N ILE A 62 -13.08 4.29 -6.04
CA ILE A 62 -12.56 4.23 -4.67
C ILE A 62 -12.65 2.81 -4.12
N THR A 63 -11.66 2.39 -3.34
CA THR A 63 -11.70 1.11 -2.62
C THR A 63 -12.57 1.23 -1.38
N ILE A 64 -13.61 0.39 -1.30
CA ILE A 64 -14.58 0.34 -0.19
C ILE A 64 -14.26 -0.81 0.75
N SER A 65 -14.01 -1.98 0.18
CA SER A 65 -13.69 -3.20 0.90
C SER A 65 -12.21 -3.52 0.85
N THR A 66 -11.69 -4.21 1.86
CA THR A 66 -10.31 -4.72 1.81
C THR A 66 -10.19 -5.78 0.72
N ALA A 67 -9.27 -5.58 -0.22
CA ALA A 67 -8.90 -6.58 -1.20
C ALA A 67 -7.67 -7.37 -0.73
N HIS A 68 -7.65 -8.66 -1.02
CA HIS A 68 -6.53 -9.54 -0.69
C HIS A 68 -5.90 -10.07 -1.96
N VAL A 69 -4.60 -9.85 -2.08
CA VAL A 69 -3.79 -10.29 -3.21
C VAL A 69 -2.59 -11.07 -2.68
N GLU A 70 -2.23 -12.16 -3.33
CA GLU A 70 -1.07 -12.96 -2.96
C GLU A 70 -0.02 -12.93 -4.07
N TYR A 71 1.25 -12.77 -3.68
CA TYR A 71 2.38 -12.86 -4.59
C TYR A 71 3.65 -13.27 -3.85
N GLN A 72 4.67 -13.60 -4.61
CA GLN A 72 5.95 -14.01 -4.05
C GLN A 72 7.13 -13.35 -4.76
N THR A 73 8.17 -13.11 -4.00
CA THR A 73 9.51 -12.83 -4.51
C THR A 73 10.34 -14.13 -4.48
N GLU A 74 11.58 -14.07 -4.89
CA GLU A 74 12.49 -15.21 -4.74
C GLU A 74 12.66 -15.67 -3.29
N ARG A 75 12.54 -14.71 -2.34
CA ARG A 75 12.85 -14.92 -0.93
C ARG A 75 11.64 -15.10 -0.03
N ARG A 76 10.48 -14.49 -0.37
CA ARG A 76 9.30 -14.44 0.52
C ARG A 76 8.00 -14.60 -0.26
N HIS A 77 7.00 -15.10 0.46
CA HIS A 77 5.60 -15.06 0.06
C HIS A 77 4.89 -13.94 0.81
N TYR A 78 4.06 -13.17 0.12
CA TYR A 78 3.33 -12.04 0.67
C TYR A 78 1.84 -12.25 0.51
N ALA A 79 1.09 -11.99 1.58
CA ALA A 79 -0.33 -11.67 1.51
C ALA A 79 -0.46 -10.15 1.62
N HIS A 80 -1.01 -9.54 0.60
CA HIS A 80 -1.15 -8.09 0.48
C HIS A 80 -2.61 -7.71 0.65
N VAL A 81 -2.87 -6.78 1.56
CA VAL A 81 -4.19 -6.23 1.84
C VAL A 81 -4.25 -4.80 1.31
N ASP A 82 -5.08 -4.56 0.30
CA ASP A 82 -5.38 -3.18 -0.13
C ASP A 82 -6.49 -2.61 0.76
N CYS A 83 -6.15 -1.62 1.57
CA CYS A 83 -7.06 -1.01 2.53
C CYS A 83 -7.85 0.14 1.91
N PRO A 84 -9.14 0.33 2.27
CA PRO A 84 -9.90 1.49 1.84
C PRO A 84 -9.27 2.79 2.34
N GLY A 85 -9.31 3.84 1.51
CA GLY A 85 -8.74 5.15 1.84
C GLY A 85 -9.72 6.16 2.39
N HIS A 86 -11.01 5.92 2.23
CA HIS A 86 -12.04 6.88 2.62
C HIS A 86 -12.42 6.75 4.09
N ALA A 87 -12.61 7.87 4.78
CA ALA A 87 -12.93 7.94 6.21
C ALA A 87 -14.17 7.11 6.62
N ASP A 88 -15.17 7.01 5.75
CA ASP A 88 -16.39 6.24 6.00
C ASP A 88 -16.14 4.73 6.17
N TYR A 89 -14.99 4.24 5.72
CA TYR A 89 -14.61 2.82 5.75
C TYR A 89 -13.53 2.49 6.78
N GLY A 90 -13.32 3.36 7.77
CA GLY A 90 -12.30 3.20 8.80
C GLY A 90 -12.31 1.85 9.52
N LYS A 91 -13.47 1.22 9.72
CA LYS A 91 -13.57 -0.13 10.30
C LYS A 91 -12.89 -1.19 9.43
N ASN A 92 -13.05 -1.11 8.11
CA ASN A 92 -12.44 -2.03 7.17
C ASN A 92 -10.93 -1.83 7.13
N MET A 93 -10.49 -0.58 7.22
CA MET A 93 -9.06 -0.24 7.34
C MET A 93 -8.44 -0.83 8.61
N ILE A 94 -9.08 -0.66 9.77
CA ILE A 94 -8.60 -1.21 11.05
C ILE A 94 -8.50 -2.75 10.99
N THR A 95 -9.52 -3.41 10.44
CA THR A 95 -9.53 -4.87 10.30
C THR A 95 -8.41 -5.37 9.39
N GLY A 96 -8.14 -4.68 8.29
CA GLY A 96 -7.03 -4.98 7.39
C GLY A 96 -5.68 -4.74 8.06
N ALA A 97 -5.49 -3.57 8.65
CA ALA A 97 -4.23 -3.17 9.28
C ALA A 97 -3.83 -4.06 10.45
N ALA A 98 -4.78 -4.55 11.25
CA ALA A 98 -4.52 -5.43 12.39
C ALA A 98 -3.88 -6.79 12.00
N GLN A 99 -3.87 -7.13 10.72
CA GLN A 99 -3.29 -8.38 10.20
C GLN A 99 -1.92 -8.19 9.55
N MET A 100 -1.39 -6.96 9.52
CA MET A 100 -0.17 -6.62 8.80
C MET A 100 1.08 -6.76 9.67
N ASP A 101 2.12 -7.35 9.10
CA ASP A 101 3.49 -7.32 9.63
C ASP A 101 4.23 -6.04 9.21
N GLY A 102 3.71 -5.34 8.21
CA GLY A 102 4.19 -4.05 7.73
C GLY A 102 3.22 -3.38 6.79
N ALA A 103 3.29 -2.06 6.68
CA ALA A 103 2.44 -1.28 5.79
C ALA A 103 3.26 -0.49 4.77
N ILE A 104 2.71 -0.34 3.57
CA ILE A 104 3.19 0.56 2.53
C ILE A 104 2.29 1.80 2.56
N LEU A 105 2.85 2.91 3.05
CA LEU A 105 2.16 4.19 3.02
C LEU A 105 2.34 4.85 1.65
N VAL A 106 1.25 5.00 0.92
CA VAL A 106 1.26 5.63 -0.40
C VAL A 106 0.84 7.09 -0.27
N VAL A 107 1.73 7.98 -0.69
CA VAL A 107 1.52 9.44 -0.68
C VAL A 107 1.77 10.00 -2.07
N ALA A 108 0.80 10.71 -2.64
CA ALA A 108 1.02 11.44 -3.88
C ALA A 108 1.86 12.69 -3.62
N ALA A 109 2.96 12.85 -4.35
CA ALA A 109 3.84 14.02 -4.20
C ALA A 109 3.13 15.35 -4.50
N THR A 110 2.09 15.31 -5.35
CA THR A 110 1.27 16.47 -5.70
C THR A 110 0.43 17.00 -4.54
N ASP A 111 0.04 16.11 -3.61
CA ASP A 111 -0.92 16.45 -2.55
C ASP A 111 -0.26 16.45 -1.16
N GLY A 112 0.87 15.79 -1.01
CA GLY A 112 1.58 15.65 0.26
C GLY A 112 0.78 14.85 1.30
N VAL A 113 0.99 15.17 2.57
CA VAL A 113 0.32 14.50 3.69
C VAL A 113 -1.09 15.05 3.88
N MET A 114 -2.08 14.22 3.62
CA MET A 114 -3.49 14.54 3.76
C MET A 114 -4.07 14.06 5.09
N ALA A 115 -5.29 14.50 5.44
CA ALA A 115 -5.94 14.15 6.69
C ALA A 115 -6.05 12.62 6.89
N GLN A 116 -6.45 11.89 5.85
CA GLN A 116 -6.56 10.42 5.90
C GLN A 116 -5.19 9.75 5.97
N THR A 117 -4.12 10.36 5.45
CA THR A 117 -2.75 9.88 5.62
C THR A 117 -2.39 9.83 7.10
N LYS A 118 -2.64 10.92 7.83
CA LYS A 118 -2.41 11.01 9.29
C LYS A 118 -3.26 10.01 10.06
N GLU A 119 -4.55 9.91 9.71
CA GLU A 119 -5.47 8.95 10.32
C GLU A 119 -4.98 7.50 10.14
N HIS A 120 -4.55 7.12 8.95
CA HIS A 120 -4.06 5.78 8.68
C HIS A 120 -2.75 5.46 9.40
N ILE A 121 -1.84 6.42 9.53
CA ILE A 121 -0.62 6.25 10.34
C ILE A 121 -0.98 6.04 11.80
N LEU A 122 -1.87 6.88 12.36
CA LEU A 122 -2.35 6.75 13.73
C LEU A 122 -3.01 5.39 13.98
N LEU A 123 -3.94 4.98 13.11
CA LEU A 123 -4.63 3.69 13.24
C LEU A 123 -3.66 2.52 13.11
N SER A 124 -2.69 2.58 12.20
CA SER A 124 -1.65 1.56 12.07
C SER A 124 -0.83 1.43 13.36
N ARG A 125 -0.51 2.55 14.00
CA ARG A 125 0.17 2.54 15.30
C ARG A 125 -0.68 1.90 16.40
N GLN A 126 -1.96 2.26 16.46
CA GLN A 126 -2.90 1.74 17.47
C GLN A 126 -3.15 0.23 17.35
N VAL A 127 -3.22 -0.30 16.13
CA VAL A 127 -3.40 -1.75 15.91
C VAL A 127 -2.09 -2.54 15.95
N GLY A 128 -0.95 -1.87 16.14
CA GLY A 128 0.33 -2.49 16.36
C GLY A 128 1.09 -2.91 15.09
N VAL A 129 0.86 -2.25 13.96
CA VAL A 129 1.70 -2.44 12.76
C VAL A 129 3.14 -2.06 13.10
N PRO A 130 4.11 -2.99 13.02
CA PRO A 130 5.46 -2.72 13.53
C PRO A 130 6.32 -1.88 12.59
N TYR A 131 6.07 -1.95 11.27
CA TYR A 131 6.91 -1.30 10.26
C TYR A 131 6.09 -0.58 9.21
N ILE A 132 6.56 0.60 8.80
CA ILE A 132 6.05 1.34 7.64
C ILE A 132 7.20 1.57 6.66
N VAL A 133 6.91 1.41 5.38
CA VAL A 133 7.72 1.94 4.27
C VAL A 133 6.85 2.92 3.49
N VAL A 134 7.46 3.91 2.88
CA VAL A 134 6.74 4.94 2.13
C VAL A 134 6.98 4.79 0.64
N PHE A 135 5.91 4.86 -0.11
CA PHE A 135 5.92 4.98 -1.56
C PHE A 135 5.39 6.35 -1.94
N MET A 136 6.29 7.26 -2.32
CA MET A 136 5.94 8.61 -2.79
C MET A 136 5.67 8.54 -4.29
N ASN A 137 4.39 8.62 -4.63
CA ASN A 137 3.86 8.42 -5.97
C ASN A 137 3.68 9.75 -6.71
N LYS A 138 3.50 9.71 -8.03
CA LYS A 138 3.25 10.86 -8.90
C LYS A 138 4.37 11.92 -8.88
N CYS A 139 5.60 11.51 -8.61
CA CYS A 139 6.74 12.44 -8.57
C CYS A 139 7.01 13.08 -9.94
N ASP A 140 6.58 12.44 -11.04
CA ASP A 140 6.65 12.98 -12.40
C ASP A 140 5.73 14.20 -12.66
N MET A 141 4.78 14.44 -11.78
CA MET A 141 3.87 15.58 -11.85
C MET A 141 4.39 16.81 -11.07
N VAL A 142 5.53 16.67 -10.40
CA VAL A 142 6.18 17.73 -9.63
C VAL A 142 7.52 18.05 -10.29
N ASP A 143 7.59 19.21 -10.94
CA ASP A 143 8.79 19.64 -11.66
C ASP A 143 9.89 20.22 -10.75
N ASP A 144 9.59 20.48 -9.49
CA ASP A 144 10.47 21.12 -8.52
C ASP A 144 10.98 20.11 -7.49
N GLU A 145 12.29 19.84 -7.52
CA GLU A 145 12.95 18.92 -6.57
C GLU A 145 12.83 19.43 -5.12
N GLU A 146 12.81 20.73 -4.88
CA GLU A 146 12.65 21.30 -3.53
C GLU A 146 11.27 20.95 -2.96
N LEU A 147 10.23 20.89 -3.80
CA LEU A 147 8.89 20.46 -3.37
C LEU A 147 8.87 18.97 -3.02
N LEU A 148 9.57 18.13 -3.76
CA LEU A 148 9.69 16.70 -3.44
C LEU A 148 10.38 16.50 -2.09
N GLU A 149 11.46 17.25 -1.84
CA GLU A 149 12.16 17.21 -0.55
C GLU A 149 11.27 17.69 0.61
N LEU A 150 10.48 18.74 0.41
CA LEU A 150 9.52 19.22 1.41
C LEU A 150 8.44 18.19 1.74
N VAL A 151 7.89 17.51 0.74
CA VAL A 151 6.91 16.43 0.95
C VAL A 151 7.56 15.27 1.71
N GLU A 152 8.80 14.90 1.37
CA GLU A 152 9.53 13.86 2.09
C GLU A 152 9.75 14.24 3.55
N MET A 153 10.15 15.47 3.82
CA MET A 153 10.34 15.98 5.19
C MET A 153 9.02 15.94 5.98
N GLU A 154 7.92 16.39 5.38
CA GLU A 154 6.59 16.34 6.00
C GLU A 154 6.18 14.91 6.36
N ILE A 155 6.42 13.95 5.46
CA ILE A 155 6.12 12.53 5.72
C ILE A 155 6.94 12.01 6.92
N ARG A 156 8.24 12.33 6.98
CA ARG A 156 9.13 11.90 8.06
C ARG A 156 8.72 12.51 9.40
N GLU A 157 8.33 13.78 9.41
CA GLU A 157 7.86 14.49 10.59
C GLU A 157 6.57 13.85 11.14
N VAL A 158 5.59 13.59 10.27
CA VAL A 158 4.33 12.94 10.67
C VAL A 158 4.55 11.51 11.15
N LEU A 159 5.41 10.74 10.51
CA LEU A 159 5.75 9.40 11.01
C LEU A 159 6.35 9.44 12.42
N SER A 160 7.25 10.40 12.66
CA SER A 160 7.87 10.61 13.98
C SER A 160 6.86 11.08 15.02
N GLU A 161 5.89 11.93 14.65
CA GLU A 161 4.79 12.36 15.52
C GLU A 161 3.96 11.18 16.04
N TYR A 162 3.80 10.14 15.23
CA TYR A 162 3.05 8.92 15.61
C TYR A 162 3.94 7.75 16.06
N ASP A 163 5.13 8.02 16.55
CA ASP A 163 6.08 7.03 17.11
C ASP A 163 6.58 5.98 16.11
N PHE A 164 6.62 6.29 14.82
CA PHE A 164 7.39 5.54 13.84
C PHE A 164 8.77 6.18 13.63
N PRO A 165 9.80 5.39 13.26
CA PRO A 165 11.15 5.95 13.05
C PRO A 165 11.23 6.74 11.73
N GLY A 166 10.67 7.96 11.71
CA GLY A 166 10.53 8.76 10.50
C GLY A 166 11.85 8.98 9.75
N ASP A 167 12.96 9.22 10.47
CA ASP A 167 14.27 9.45 9.85
C ASP A 167 14.83 8.20 9.19
N ASP A 168 14.57 7.01 9.77
CA ASP A 168 15.08 5.73 9.27
C ASP A 168 14.10 5.02 8.31
N THR A 169 12.88 5.53 8.18
CA THR A 169 11.86 4.92 7.31
C THR A 169 12.28 5.04 5.84
N PRO A 170 12.33 3.93 5.09
CA PRO A 170 12.60 3.97 3.66
C PRO A 170 11.50 4.72 2.91
N ILE A 171 11.88 5.70 2.10
CA ILE A 171 10.99 6.43 1.19
C ILE A 171 11.45 6.16 -0.23
N ILE A 172 10.57 5.60 -1.03
CA ILE A 172 10.80 5.31 -2.44
C ILE A 172 10.03 6.34 -3.25
N GLN A 173 10.74 7.09 -4.06
CA GLN A 173 10.16 8.07 -4.99
C GLN A 173 9.96 7.40 -6.35
N GLU A 174 8.76 7.41 -6.87
CA GLU A 174 8.43 6.72 -8.09
C GLU A 174 7.46 7.51 -8.99
N ILE A 175 7.60 7.23 -10.27
CA ILE A 175 6.69 7.69 -11.31
C ILE A 175 5.59 6.65 -11.45
N GLY A 176 4.41 6.95 -10.92
CA GLY A 176 3.25 6.04 -10.91
C GLY A 176 2.61 5.77 -12.27
N ARG A 177 3.36 5.88 -13.36
CA ARG A 177 2.91 5.40 -14.68
C ARG A 177 3.11 3.90 -14.74
N ALA A 178 2.05 3.15 -14.41
CA ALA A 178 1.88 1.86 -15.03
C ALA A 178 1.75 2.13 -16.54
N HIS A 179 2.82 1.93 -17.29
CA HIS A 179 2.70 1.84 -18.75
C HIS A 179 1.84 0.60 -19.02
N VAL A 180 0.61 0.87 -19.40
CA VAL A 180 -0.30 -0.09 -20.00
C VAL A 180 0.21 -0.45 -21.39
#